data_a85ea9ccfffaa793c6898c8b5fec1d85
#
_entry.id   a85ea9ccfffaa793c6898c8b5fec1d85
#
_cell.length_a   1.000
_cell.length_b   1.000
_cell.length_c   1.000
_cell.angle_alpha   90.00
_cell.angle_beta   90.00
_cell.angle_gamma   90.00
#
_symmetry.space_group_name_H-M   'P 1'
#
loop_
_entity.id
_entity.type
_entity.pdbx_description
1 polymer ?
#
loop_
_entity_poly.entity_id
_entity_poly.type
_entity_poly.pdbx_seq_one_letter_code
_entity_poly.pdbx_strand_id
1 'polypeptide(L)'
;MPIQPQDLAALMREVERDDPIDFADLPFPEDELRELVASHLCDMAAAMENFSTEDRVLTLLAVSAKLVLENLVLHVQLLRRHGLPVGANVEALLDRLRKSGS
;
A
#
# COMPACT_ATOMS: atom_id res chain seq x y z
N MET A 1 16.54 7.08 14.98
CA MET A 1 15.78 8.32 14.74
C MET A 1 14.35 8.00 14.38
N PRO A 2 13.37 8.60 15.04
CA PRO A 2 11.99 8.37 14.65
C PRO A 2 11.69 8.97 13.28
N ILE A 3 10.94 8.23 12.47
CA ILE A 3 10.53 8.69 11.16
C ILE A 3 9.39 9.69 11.35
N GLN A 4 9.50 10.83 10.69
CA GLN A 4 8.44 11.85 10.76
C GLN A 4 7.42 11.64 9.65
N PRO A 5 6.11 11.85 9.92
CA PRO A 5 5.09 11.68 8.90
C PRO A 5 5.32 12.49 7.63
N GLN A 6 5.83 13.71 7.74
CA GLN A 6 6.12 14.55 6.58
C GLN A 6 7.19 13.95 5.68
N ASP A 7 8.22 13.36 6.28
CA ASP A 7 9.31 12.73 5.53
C ASP A 7 8.85 11.48 4.82
N LEU A 8 8.02 10.68 5.50
CA LEU A 8 7.45 9.48 4.89
C LEU A 8 6.50 9.85 3.76
N ALA A 9 5.66 10.87 3.94
CA ALA A 9 4.76 11.33 2.89
C ALA A 9 5.53 11.81 1.66
N ALA A 10 6.64 12.50 1.86
CA ALA A 10 7.50 12.94 0.75
C ALA A 10 8.08 11.75 -0.01
N LEU A 11 8.54 10.72 0.71
CA LEU A 11 9.06 9.50 0.09
C LEU A 11 7.95 8.76 -0.67
N MET A 12 6.74 8.73 -0.13
CA MET A 12 5.60 8.14 -0.81
C MET A 12 5.36 8.79 -2.17
N ARG A 13 5.44 10.13 -2.24
CA ARG A 13 5.28 10.85 -3.51
C ARG A 13 6.37 10.46 -4.52
N GLU A 14 7.58 10.25 -4.07
CA GLU A 14 8.66 9.79 -4.95
C GLU A 14 8.40 8.39 -5.50
N VAL A 15 7.94 7.48 -4.65
CA VAL A 15 7.60 6.12 -5.08
C VAL A 15 6.44 6.15 -6.07
N GLU A 16 5.46 7.02 -5.84
CA GLU A 16 4.29 7.17 -6.72
C GLU A 16 4.62 7.71 -8.12
N ARG A 17 5.77 8.33 -8.31
CA ARG A 17 6.14 8.86 -9.62
C ARG A 17 6.20 7.79 -10.69
N ASP A 18 6.69 6.62 -10.34
CA ASP A 18 6.84 5.51 -11.29
C ASP A 18 5.54 4.76 -11.51
N ASP A 19 4.65 4.78 -10.51
CA ASP A 19 3.36 4.10 -10.57
C ASP A 19 2.34 4.93 -9.78
N PRO A 20 1.77 5.96 -10.40
CA PRO A 20 0.86 6.87 -9.71
C PRO A 20 -0.37 6.18 -9.16
N ILE A 21 -0.80 6.62 -7.99
CA ILE A 21 -2.03 6.13 -7.37
C ILE A 21 -3.22 6.83 -8.04
N ASP A 22 -4.19 6.03 -8.46
CA ASP A 22 -5.46 6.56 -8.94
C ASP A 22 -6.40 6.71 -7.73
N PHE A 23 -6.55 7.95 -7.28
CA PHE A 23 -7.43 8.26 -6.14
C PHE A 23 -8.90 8.28 -6.54
N ALA A 24 -9.19 8.22 -7.83
CA ALA A 24 -10.55 8.24 -8.38
C ALA A 24 -11.35 9.40 -7.81
N ASP A 25 -12.57 9.15 -7.34
CA ASP A 25 -13.48 10.18 -6.85
C ASP A 25 -13.49 10.32 -5.34
N LEU A 26 -12.36 9.94 -4.67
CA LEU A 26 -12.30 10.08 -3.23
C LEU A 26 -12.50 11.55 -2.83
N PRO A 27 -13.44 11.84 -1.91
CA PRO A 27 -13.77 13.22 -1.53
C PRO A 27 -12.81 13.82 -0.51
N PHE A 28 -11.56 13.41 -0.54
CA PHE A 28 -10.54 13.88 0.41
C PHE A 28 -9.31 14.36 -0.34
N PRO A 29 -8.64 15.42 0.14
CA PRO A 29 -7.40 15.86 -0.47
C PRO A 29 -6.33 14.76 -0.42
N GLU A 30 -5.64 14.57 -1.53
CA GLU A 30 -4.64 13.50 -1.66
C GLU A 30 -3.52 13.63 -0.63
N ASP A 31 -3.02 14.83 -0.39
CA ASP A 31 -1.94 15.04 0.57
C ASP A 31 -2.37 14.79 2.01
N GLU A 32 -3.63 15.10 2.35
CA GLU A 32 -4.14 14.75 3.67
C GLU A 32 -4.20 13.23 3.87
N LEU A 33 -4.59 12.49 2.83
CA LEU A 33 -4.63 11.04 2.87
C LEU A 33 -3.21 10.47 3.04
N ARG A 34 -2.24 11.03 2.30
CA ARG A 34 -0.85 10.60 2.44
C ARG A 34 -0.32 10.82 3.84
N GLU A 35 -0.60 11.98 4.42
CA GLU A 35 -0.15 12.31 5.77
C GLU A 35 -0.82 11.44 6.82
N LEU A 36 -2.11 11.15 6.66
CA LEU A 36 -2.83 10.26 7.57
C LEU A 36 -2.25 8.86 7.57
N VAL A 37 -2.01 8.31 6.38
CA VAL A 37 -1.40 6.98 6.23
C VAL A 37 0.03 7.00 6.75
N ALA A 38 0.79 8.04 6.43
CA ALA A 38 2.17 8.17 6.91
C ALA A 38 2.24 8.22 8.44
N SER A 39 1.31 8.95 9.06
CA SER A 39 1.23 9.02 10.52
C SER A 39 0.96 7.65 11.13
N HIS A 40 0.03 6.89 10.54
CA HIS A 40 -0.29 5.54 10.99
C HIS A 40 0.94 4.62 10.88
N LEU A 41 1.66 4.70 9.75
CA LEU A 41 2.84 3.87 9.55
C LEU A 41 4.01 4.28 10.45
N CYS A 42 4.13 5.57 10.76
CA CYS A 42 5.13 6.03 11.73
C CYS A 42 4.85 5.48 13.12
N ASP A 43 3.58 5.40 13.52
CA ASP A 43 3.20 4.78 14.79
C ASP A 43 3.57 3.30 14.80
N MET A 44 3.35 2.62 13.69
CA MET A 44 3.73 1.22 13.54
C MET A 44 5.25 1.04 13.63
N ALA A 45 6.00 1.93 12.98
CA ALA A 45 7.47 1.89 13.04
C ALA A 45 7.98 2.12 14.45
N ALA A 46 7.34 3.03 15.19
CA ALA A 46 7.69 3.28 16.60
C ALA A 46 7.47 2.04 17.46
N ALA A 47 6.41 1.28 17.18
CA ALA A 47 6.13 0.04 17.90
C ALA A 47 7.22 -1.04 17.66
N MET A 48 7.96 -0.92 16.55
CA MET A 48 9.04 -1.85 16.20
C MET A 48 10.43 -1.31 16.54
N GLU A 49 10.50 -0.25 17.35
CA GLU A 49 11.74 0.44 17.64
C GLU A 49 12.80 -0.47 18.25
N ASN A 50 12.40 -1.43 19.06
CA ASN A 50 13.30 -2.35 19.74
C ASN A 50 13.62 -3.62 18.94
N PHE A 51 13.08 -3.73 17.74
CA PHE A 51 13.35 -4.87 16.88
C PHE A 51 14.73 -4.72 16.22
N SER A 52 15.38 -5.85 15.92
CA SER A 52 16.56 -5.83 15.07
C SER A 52 16.18 -5.33 13.67
N THR A 53 17.18 -4.90 12.89
CA THR A 53 16.93 -4.46 11.52
C THR A 53 16.29 -5.57 10.68
N GLU A 54 16.78 -6.80 10.83
CA GLU A 54 16.22 -7.95 10.12
C GLU A 54 14.76 -8.19 10.48
N ASP A 55 14.43 -8.15 11.78
CA ASP A 55 13.07 -8.36 12.23
C ASP A 55 12.14 -7.25 11.74
N ARG A 56 12.62 -6.00 11.67
CA ARG A 56 11.83 -4.90 11.11
C ARG A 56 11.50 -5.15 9.64
N VAL A 57 12.49 -5.57 8.86
CA VAL A 57 12.30 -5.84 7.43
C VAL A 57 11.29 -6.97 7.25
N LEU A 58 11.44 -8.06 7.99
CA LEU A 58 10.52 -9.19 7.90
C LEU A 58 9.10 -8.78 8.29
N THR A 59 8.95 -8.01 9.36
CA THR A 59 7.63 -7.54 9.81
C THR A 59 7.00 -6.63 8.76
N LEU A 60 7.76 -5.70 8.20
CA LEU A 60 7.25 -4.80 7.16
C LEU A 60 6.85 -5.57 5.89
N LEU A 61 7.62 -6.58 5.51
CA LEU A 61 7.26 -7.43 4.37
C LEU A 61 5.98 -8.21 4.64
N ALA A 62 5.83 -8.74 5.86
CA ALA A 62 4.62 -9.47 6.24
C ALA A 62 3.39 -8.56 6.23
N VAL A 63 3.50 -7.34 6.76
CA VAL A 63 2.42 -6.36 6.73
C VAL A 63 2.09 -5.97 5.29
N SER A 64 3.11 -5.76 4.47
CA SER A 64 2.92 -5.42 3.06
C SER A 64 2.20 -6.55 2.32
N ALA A 65 2.58 -7.81 2.58
CA ALA A 65 1.93 -8.96 1.97
C ALA A 65 0.45 -9.03 2.37
N LYS A 66 0.15 -8.81 3.64
CA LYS A 66 -1.23 -8.77 4.12
C LYS A 66 -2.03 -7.69 3.39
N LEU A 67 -1.47 -6.48 3.24
CA LEU A 67 -2.15 -5.38 2.57
C LEU A 67 -2.38 -5.67 1.09
N VAL A 68 -1.43 -6.30 0.42
CA VAL A 68 -1.59 -6.69 -0.99
C VAL A 68 -2.73 -7.69 -1.12
N LEU A 69 -2.79 -8.69 -0.22
CA LEU A 69 -3.87 -9.69 -0.24
C LEU A 69 -5.23 -9.05 0.05
N GLU A 70 -5.30 -8.16 1.03
CA GLU A 70 -6.55 -7.44 1.33
C GLU A 70 -7.00 -6.61 0.15
N ASN A 71 -6.07 -5.94 -0.53
CA ASN A 71 -6.37 -5.14 -1.71
C ASN A 71 -6.92 -6.02 -2.83
N LEU A 72 -6.33 -7.19 -3.05
CA LEU A 72 -6.80 -8.15 -4.05
C LEU A 72 -8.22 -8.61 -3.73
N VAL A 73 -8.49 -8.97 -2.47
CA VAL A 73 -9.82 -9.41 -2.03
C VAL A 73 -10.85 -8.31 -2.26
N LEU A 74 -10.53 -7.08 -1.88
CA LEU A 74 -11.43 -5.94 -2.08
C LEU A 74 -11.72 -5.70 -3.56
N HIS A 75 -10.69 -5.84 -4.40
CA HIS A 75 -10.84 -5.69 -5.84
C HIS A 75 -11.79 -6.73 -6.42
N VAL A 76 -11.63 -7.99 -6.00
CA VAL A 76 -12.52 -9.09 -6.43
C VAL A 76 -13.95 -8.84 -5.98
N GLN A 77 -14.14 -8.42 -4.72
CA GLN A 77 -15.45 -8.12 -4.18
C GLN A 77 -16.14 -7.00 -4.95
N LEU A 78 -15.37 -5.96 -5.31
CA LEU A 78 -15.89 -4.83 -6.07
C LEU A 78 -16.35 -5.27 -7.46
N LEU A 79 -15.54 -6.08 -8.15
CA LEU A 79 -15.91 -6.63 -9.46
C LEU A 79 -17.19 -7.44 -9.39
N ARG A 80 -17.32 -8.30 -8.39
CA ARG A 80 -18.52 -9.12 -8.20
C ARG A 80 -19.76 -8.26 -7.92
N ARG A 81 -19.62 -7.23 -7.11
CA ARG A 81 -20.71 -6.32 -6.78
C ARG A 81 -21.27 -5.63 -8.02
N HIS A 82 -20.41 -5.31 -8.98
CA HIS A 82 -20.78 -4.64 -10.22
C HIS A 82 -21.08 -5.61 -11.37
N GLY A 83 -21.06 -6.90 -11.12
CA GLY A 83 -21.32 -7.91 -12.14
C GLY A 83 -20.27 -7.97 -13.24
N LEU A 84 -19.04 -7.55 -12.93
CA LEU A 84 -17.95 -7.54 -13.90
C LEU A 84 -17.19 -8.88 -13.87
N PRO A 85 -16.55 -9.25 -15.00
CA PRO A 85 -15.77 -10.49 -15.05
C PRO A 85 -14.61 -10.43 -14.07
N VAL A 86 -14.50 -11.44 -13.21
CA VAL A 86 -13.44 -11.51 -12.20
C VAL A 86 -12.16 -12.09 -12.79
N GLY A 87 -12.27 -13.17 -13.57
CA GLY A 87 -11.11 -13.92 -14.05
C GLY A 87 -10.09 -13.08 -14.80
N ALA A 88 -10.52 -12.40 -15.88
CA ALA A 88 -9.61 -11.60 -16.71
C ALA A 88 -9.01 -10.42 -15.93
N ASN A 89 -9.82 -9.77 -15.09
CA ASN A 89 -9.35 -8.61 -14.32
C ASN A 89 -8.35 -9.02 -13.24
N VAL A 90 -8.58 -10.14 -12.59
CA VAL A 90 -7.65 -10.68 -11.57
C VAL A 90 -6.36 -11.13 -12.23
N GLU A 91 -6.44 -11.77 -13.40
CA GLU A 91 -5.25 -12.18 -14.15
C GLU A 91 -4.38 -10.98 -14.52
N ALA A 92 -4.98 -9.89 -14.96
CA ALA A 92 -4.23 -8.67 -15.28
C ALA A 92 -3.51 -8.11 -14.04
N LEU A 93 -4.18 -8.13 -12.89
CA LEU A 93 -3.58 -7.68 -11.64
C LEU A 93 -2.42 -8.60 -11.22
N LEU A 94 -2.60 -9.92 -11.33
CA LEU A 94 -1.57 -10.88 -11.00
C LEU A 94 -0.37 -10.74 -11.93
N ASP A 95 -0.60 -10.46 -13.21
CA ASP A 95 0.49 -10.24 -14.17
C ASP A 95 1.31 -9.00 -13.79
N ARG A 96 0.66 -7.95 -13.33
CA ARG A 96 1.37 -6.76 -12.84
C ARG A 96 2.26 -7.10 -11.65
N LEU A 97 1.76 -7.90 -10.72
CA LEU A 97 2.54 -8.33 -9.55
C LEU A 97 3.73 -9.19 -9.97
N ARG A 98 3.53 -10.09 -10.94
CA ARG A 98 4.61 -10.94 -11.45
C ARG A 98 5.71 -10.10 -12.10
N LYS A 99 5.35 -9.11 -12.88
CA LYS A 99 6.30 -8.22 -13.55
C LYS A 99 7.07 -7.36 -12.55
N SER A 100 6.39 -6.90 -11.51
CA SER A 100 7.03 -6.09 -10.46
C SER A 100 8.01 -6.91 -9.64
N GLY A 101 7.77 -8.20 -9.48
CA GLY A 101 8.59 -9.08 -8.66
C GLY A 101 9.78 -9.70 -9.38
N SER A 102 9.92 -9.48 -10.68
CA SER A 102 10.99 -10.10 -11.48
C SER A 102 12.22 -9.23 -11.60
#